data_72883dab101ec521068abd6368505d3f
#
_entry.id   72883dab101ec521068abd6368505d3f
#
_cell.length_a   1.000
_cell.length_b   1.000
_cell.length_c   1.000
_cell.angle_alpha   90.00
_cell.angle_beta   90.00
_cell.angle_gamma   90.00
#
_symmetry.space_group_name_H-M   'P 1'
#
loop_
_entity.id
_entity.type
_entity.pdbx_description
1 polymer ?
#
loop_
_entity_poly.entity_id
_entity_poly.type
_entity_poly.pdbx_seq_one_letter_code
_entity_poly.pdbx_strand_id
1 'polypeptide(L)'
;MSNDTTFYTVGEVAERFSLTARTLRHWEAQGLLAPTARSWSNYRLYSREDCARVQRVVIYRATGMKLMDIKALLDCGDSEIEHLKRQRESLLAQRRATDAMIEALDTLLEDAMNDNELTVEEVGKILGDADFAAHQSEAEDRYGDTDDWRESRERTASWQTADWRDNAERFHDVESSMIDAIRDGVAPDSKEAESLVEEHREALSEFFPVTPAKHYIMSRGYIHDERFRAHYDSQYVGFAQWLADAIEAAARRQGINVENPTWG
;
A
#
# COMPACT_ATOMS: atom_id res chain seq x y z
N MET A 1 2.70 13.59 -54.96
CA MET A 1 2.57 13.56 -53.49
C MET A 1 3.42 14.70 -52.98
N SER A 2 2.81 15.85 -52.65
CA SER A 2 3.54 17.00 -52.10
C SER A 2 4.01 16.67 -50.71
N ASN A 3 5.34 16.56 -50.54
CA ASN A 3 5.97 16.43 -49.25
C ASN A 3 5.87 17.80 -48.58
N ASP A 4 4.83 18.03 -47.79
CA ASP A 4 4.67 19.26 -47.00
C ASP A 4 5.68 19.24 -45.86
N THR A 5 6.93 19.62 -46.18
CA THR A 5 8.02 19.65 -45.24
C THR A 5 7.91 20.92 -44.38
N THR A 6 7.12 20.86 -43.34
CA THR A 6 7.01 21.96 -42.37
C THR A 6 8.32 22.08 -41.61
N PHE A 7 8.94 23.24 -41.68
CA PHE A 7 10.15 23.57 -40.90
C PHE A 7 9.82 24.53 -39.77
N TYR A 8 10.53 24.36 -38.68
CA TYR A 8 10.41 25.16 -37.48
C TYR A 8 11.70 25.91 -37.21
N THR A 9 11.61 27.15 -36.78
CA THR A 9 12.74 27.94 -36.33
C THR A 9 13.22 27.49 -34.93
N VAL A 10 14.44 27.89 -34.54
CA VAL A 10 14.96 27.61 -33.19
C VAL A 10 14.06 28.18 -32.10
N GLY A 11 13.39 29.31 -32.32
CA GLY A 11 12.46 29.92 -31.37
C GLY A 11 11.20 29.05 -31.17
N GLU A 12 10.58 28.63 -32.27
CA GLU A 12 9.38 27.78 -32.25
C GLU A 12 9.66 26.41 -31.57
N VAL A 13 10.81 25.81 -31.85
CA VAL A 13 11.23 24.56 -31.19
C VAL A 13 11.49 24.79 -29.71
N ALA A 14 12.15 25.88 -29.33
CA ALA A 14 12.41 26.22 -27.93
C ALA A 14 11.11 26.41 -27.15
N GLU A 15 10.16 27.17 -27.70
CA GLU A 15 8.84 27.39 -27.09
C GLU A 15 8.08 26.09 -26.94
N ARG A 16 7.99 25.29 -28.01
CA ARG A 16 7.23 24.04 -28.05
C ARG A 16 7.66 23.02 -26.98
N PHE A 17 8.94 22.97 -26.66
CA PHE A 17 9.51 22.01 -25.70
C PHE A 17 9.91 22.65 -24.37
N SER A 18 9.52 23.89 -24.10
CA SER A 18 9.88 24.65 -22.89
C SER A 18 11.40 24.70 -22.65
N LEU A 19 12.16 24.89 -23.73
CA LEU A 19 13.61 24.99 -23.73
C LEU A 19 14.06 26.42 -24.05
N THR A 20 15.35 26.68 -23.88
CA THR A 20 15.97 27.90 -24.40
C THR A 20 16.65 27.66 -25.74
N ALA A 21 16.73 28.67 -26.59
CA ALA A 21 17.52 28.59 -27.80
C ALA A 21 19.02 28.27 -27.51
N ARG A 22 19.51 28.65 -26.34
CA ARG A 22 20.86 28.30 -25.85
C ARG A 22 21.00 26.80 -25.61
N THR A 23 20.00 26.17 -25.02
CA THR A 23 19.97 24.72 -24.78
C THR A 23 20.01 23.95 -26.11
N LEU A 24 19.19 24.34 -27.09
CA LEU A 24 19.19 23.69 -28.42
C LEU A 24 20.55 23.84 -29.15
N ARG A 25 21.18 25.02 -29.08
CA ARG A 25 22.52 25.22 -29.62
C ARG A 25 23.59 24.40 -28.90
N HIS A 26 23.48 24.25 -27.58
CA HIS A 26 24.34 23.38 -26.80
C HIS A 26 24.19 21.92 -27.24
N TRP A 27 22.97 21.43 -27.43
CA TRP A 27 22.72 20.07 -27.91
C TRP A 27 23.25 19.84 -29.33
N GLU A 28 23.11 20.85 -30.19
CA GLU A 28 23.75 20.83 -31.52
C GLU A 28 25.29 20.71 -31.41
N ALA A 29 25.91 21.50 -30.55
CA ALA A 29 27.37 21.45 -30.33
C ALA A 29 27.82 20.09 -29.76
N GLN A 30 27.00 19.39 -29.01
CA GLN A 30 27.24 18.03 -28.48
C GLN A 30 26.89 16.93 -29.49
N GLY A 31 26.37 17.30 -30.68
CA GLY A 31 25.97 16.35 -31.70
C GLY A 31 24.70 15.51 -31.36
N LEU A 32 23.91 15.96 -30.41
CA LEU A 32 22.61 15.33 -30.08
C LEU A 32 21.52 15.71 -31.08
N LEU A 33 21.63 16.88 -31.67
CA LEU A 33 20.69 17.48 -32.57
C LEU A 33 21.44 18.12 -33.74
N ALA A 34 20.88 18.04 -34.94
CA ALA A 34 21.36 18.79 -36.08
C ALA A 34 20.15 19.37 -36.83
N PRO A 35 20.11 20.67 -37.15
CA PRO A 35 19.02 21.21 -37.95
C PRO A 35 19.08 20.60 -39.32
N THR A 36 17.93 20.12 -39.82
CA THR A 36 17.85 19.51 -41.15
C THR A 36 18.23 20.49 -42.28
N ALA A 37 17.94 21.80 -42.11
CA ALA A 37 18.24 22.81 -43.10
C ALA A 37 18.65 24.15 -42.48
N ARG A 38 19.14 25.04 -43.33
CA ARG A 38 19.28 26.45 -43.01
C ARG A 38 18.57 27.29 -44.04
N SER A 39 17.94 28.38 -43.62
CA SER A 39 17.38 29.34 -44.53
C SER A 39 18.50 30.02 -45.33
N TRP A 40 18.13 30.68 -46.43
CA TRP A 40 19.06 31.48 -47.19
C TRP A 40 19.67 32.67 -46.44
N SER A 41 19.07 33.06 -45.29
CA SER A 41 19.59 34.00 -44.30
C SER A 41 20.41 33.31 -43.20
N ASN A 42 20.74 32.04 -43.38
CA ASN A 42 21.54 31.20 -42.45
C ASN A 42 20.87 30.89 -41.11
N TYR A 43 19.53 31.06 -41.02
CA TYR A 43 18.78 30.61 -39.82
C TYR A 43 18.59 29.10 -39.82
N ARG A 44 18.69 28.50 -38.63
CA ARG A 44 18.46 27.06 -38.39
C ARG A 44 16.99 26.71 -38.63
N LEU A 45 16.76 25.67 -39.40
CA LEU A 45 15.44 25.12 -39.67
C LEU A 45 15.41 23.65 -39.29
N TYR A 46 14.46 23.30 -38.44
CA TYR A 46 14.26 21.97 -37.92
C TYR A 46 13.06 21.31 -38.55
N SER A 47 13.23 20.06 -38.99
CA SER A 47 12.15 19.23 -39.52
C SER A 47 11.27 18.68 -38.41
N ARG A 48 10.21 17.97 -38.80
CA ARG A 48 9.37 17.22 -37.85
C ARG A 48 10.14 16.10 -37.14
N GLU A 49 11.06 15.46 -37.86
CA GLU A 49 11.95 14.42 -37.30
C GLU A 49 12.91 15.02 -36.29
N ASP A 50 13.47 16.20 -36.56
CA ASP A 50 14.32 16.90 -35.58
C ASP A 50 13.53 17.24 -34.30
N CYS A 51 12.27 17.68 -34.43
CA CYS A 51 11.41 17.92 -33.30
C CYS A 51 11.11 16.63 -32.50
N ALA A 52 10.89 15.51 -33.18
CA ALA A 52 10.74 14.21 -32.52
C ALA A 52 12.03 13.79 -31.78
N ARG A 53 13.20 14.08 -32.36
CA ARG A 53 14.49 13.86 -31.68
C ARG A 53 14.65 14.76 -30.45
N VAL A 54 14.30 16.05 -30.54
CA VAL A 54 14.27 16.97 -29.38
C VAL A 54 13.37 16.44 -28.28
N GLN A 55 12.16 16.00 -28.62
CA GLN A 55 11.23 15.42 -27.65
C GLN A 55 11.83 14.23 -26.89
N ARG A 56 12.51 13.32 -27.60
CA ARG A 56 13.18 12.18 -26.98
C ARG A 56 14.32 12.63 -26.03
N VAL A 57 15.14 13.61 -26.45
CA VAL A 57 16.18 14.16 -25.58
C VAL A 57 15.58 14.77 -24.31
N VAL A 58 14.47 15.52 -24.40
CA VAL A 58 13.78 16.11 -23.25
C VAL A 58 13.32 15.01 -22.28
N ILE A 59 12.66 13.96 -22.80
CA ILE A 59 12.18 12.83 -21.97
C ILE A 59 13.35 12.15 -21.25
N TYR A 60 14.42 11.81 -21.97
CA TYR A 60 15.58 11.14 -21.36
C TYR A 60 16.30 12.04 -20.36
N ARG A 61 16.39 13.35 -20.60
CA ARG A 61 16.93 14.29 -19.61
C ARG A 61 16.09 14.36 -18.34
N ALA A 62 14.77 14.33 -18.48
CA ALA A 62 13.87 14.30 -17.33
C ALA A 62 14.03 13.05 -16.44
N THR A 63 14.53 11.94 -17.02
CA THR A 63 14.87 10.73 -16.25
C THR A 63 16.29 10.77 -15.62
N GLY A 64 17.00 11.89 -15.74
CA GLY A 64 18.35 12.05 -15.18
C GLY A 64 19.49 11.55 -16.07
N MET A 65 19.20 11.06 -17.29
CA MET A 65 20.22 10.52 -18.20
C MET A 65 21.19 11.61 -18.68
N LYS A 66 22.48 11.28 -18.76
CA LYS A 66 23.52 12.20 -19.25
C LYS A 66 23.43 12.39 -20.76
N LEU A 67 23.82 13.57 -21.28
CA LEU A 67 23.71 13.88 -22.72
C LEU A 67 24.50 12.91 -23.61
N MET A 68 25.65 12.42 -23.17
CA MET A 68 26.45 11.46 -23.94
C MET A 68 25.75 10.11 -24.08
N ASP A 69 25.08 9.65 -23.03
CA ASP A 69 24.35 8.38 -23.03
C ASP A 69 23.10 8.49 -23.91
N ILE A 70 22.41 9.65 -23.86
CA ILE A 70 21.28 9.95 -24.75
C ILE A 70 21.72 9.93 -26.22
N LYS A 71 22.88 10.52 -26.53
CA LYS A 71 23.40 10.52 -27.90
C LYS A 71 23.68 9.10 -28.38
N ALA A 72 24.41 8.31 -27.60
CA ALA A 72 24.71 6.92 -27.93
C ALA A 72 23.41 6.12 -28.18
N LEU A 73 22.39 6.34 -27.36
CA LEU A 73 21.09 5.69 -27.49
C LEU A 73 20.35 6.09 -28.79
N LEU A 74 20.29 7.40 -29.09
CA LEU A 74 19.57 7.89 -30.25
C LEU A 74 20.26 7.56 -31.60
N ASP A 75 21.55 7.26 -31.56
CA ASP A 75 22.34 6.88 -32.74
C ASP A 75 22.39 5.35 -32.97
N CYS A 76 21.98 4.53 -31.98
CA CYS A 76 21.95 3.06 -32.02
C CYS A 76 20.51 2.55 -32.18
N GLY A 77 19.94 2.58 -33.38
CA GLY A 77 18.52 2.39 -33.70
C GLY A 77 17.77 1.16 -33.15
N ASP A 78 18.43 0.00 -32.92
CA ASP A 78 17.73 -1.26 -32.56
C ASP A 78 17.63 -1.54 -31.05
N SER A 79 18.28 -0.76 -30.19
CA SER A 79 18.27 -0.98 -28.74
C SER A 79 17.39 0.01 -27.94
N GLU A 80 16.68 0.91 -28.61
CA GLU A 80 15.92 1.99 -27.96
C GLU A 80 14.84 1.41 -27.02
N ILE A 81 14.11 0.39 -27.43
CA ILE A 81 13.04 -0.25 -26.63
C ILE A 81 13.63 -0.93 -25.40
N GLU A 82 14.72 -1.66 -25.53
CA GLU A 82 15.38 -2.33 -24.42
C GLU A 82 15.97 -1.34 -23.42
N HIS A 83 16.47 -0.22 -23.91
CA HIS A 83 16.97 0.85 -23.07
C HIS A 83 15.84 1.57 -22.32
N LEU A 84 14.73 1.84 -22.99
CA LEU A 84 13.54 2.41 -22.36
C LEU A 84 12.96 1.50 -21.27
N LYS A 85 12.93 0.18 -21.50
CA LYS A 85 12.51 -0.80 -20.50
C LYS A 85 13.42 -0.73 -19.26
N ARG A 86 14.73 -0.81 -19.45
CA ARG A 86 15.71 -0.71 -18.34
C ARG A 86 15.60 0.59 -17.57
N GLN A 87 15.42 1.72 -18.28
CA GLN A 87 15.25 3.02 -17.63
C GLN A 87 13.96 3.08 -16.83
N ARG A 88 12.85 2.53 -17.36
CA ARG A 88 11.58 2.41 -16.63
C ARG A 88 11.74 1.54 -15.37
N GLU A 89 12.43 0.41 -15.47
CA GLU A 89 12.70 -0.47 -14.32
C GLU A 89 13.53 0.25 -13.25
N SER A 90 14.57 0.99 -13.65
CA SER A 90 15.39 1.80 -12.74
C SER A 90 14.55 2.87 -12.01
N LEU A 91 13.67 3.58 -12.74
CA LEU A 91 12.79 4.59 -12.14
C LEU A 91 11.76 3.96 -11.19
N LEU A 92 11.24 2.77 -11.51
CA LEU A 92 10.34 2.04 -10.61
C LEU A 92 11.06 1.56 -9.35
N ALA A 93 12.32 1.12 -9.47
CA ALA A 93 13.15 0.77 -8.32
C ALA A 93 13.44 2.00 -7.44
N GLN A 94 13.77 3.14 -8.06
CA GLN A 94 14.00 4.39 -7.34
C GLN A 94 12.73 4.90 -6.64
N ARG A 95 11.56 4.77 -7.27
CA ARG A 95 10.28 5.10 -6.65
C ARG A 95 10.05 4.25 -5.40
N ARG A 96 10.20 2.91 -5.50
CA ARG A 96 10.05 2.03 -4.33
C ARG A 96 11.00 2.38 -3.20
N ALA A 97 12.27 2.71 -3.51
CA ALA A 97 13.22 3.14 -2.50
C ALA A 97 12.82 4.48 -1.84
N THR A 98 12.26 5.40 -2.63
CA THR A 98 11.77 6.68 -2.10
C THR A 98 10.52 6.48 -1.24
N ASP A 99 9.60 5.63 -1.66
CA ASP A 99 8.39 5.28 -0.90
C ASP A 99 8.80 4.68 0.47
N ALA A 100 9.75 3.73 0.49
CA ALA A 100 10.29 3.17 1.73
C ALA A 100 10.99 4.20 2.64
N MET A 101 11.69 5.19 2.05
CA MET A 101 12.27 6.29 2.84
C MET A 101 11.21 7.20 3.45
N ILE A 102 10.11 7.43 2.74
CA ILE A 102 8.97 8.21 3.27
C ILE A 102 8.35 7.47 4.44
N GLU A 103 8.06 6.17 4.30
CA GLU A 103 7.52 5.33 5.39
C GLU A 103 8.43 5.34 6.63
N ALA A 104 9.76 5.24 6.42
CA ALA A 104 10.72 5.33 7.52
C ALA A 104 10.73 6.72 8.20
N LEU A 105 10.58 7.80 7.42
CA LEU A 105 10.48 9.16 7.96
C LEU A 105 9.15 9.38 8.68
N ASP A 106 8.06 8.84 8.17
CA ASP A 106 6.76 8.91 8.83
C ASP A 106 6.80 8.21 10.19
N THR A 107 7.44 7.02 10.27
CA THR A 107 7.68 6.32 11.54
C THR A 107 8.50 7.18 12.51
N LEU A 108 9.60 7.79 12.06
CA LEU A 108 10.43 8.66 12.91
C LEU A 108 9.69 9.94 13.36
N LEU A 109 8.82 10.49 12.51
CA LEU A 109 7.98 11.63 12.86
C LEU A 109 6.93 11.23 13.92
N GLU A 110 6.33 10.08 13.77
CA GLU A 110 5.38 9.53 14.75
C GLU A 110 6.08 9.26 16.09
N ASP A 111 7.26 8.63 16.09
CA ASP A 111 8.06 8.42 17.30
C ASP A 111 8.45 9.75 17.98
N ALA A 112 8.80 10.76 17.19
CA ALA A 112 9.16 12.09 17.71
C ALA A 112 7.95 12.88 18.24
N MET A 113 6.74 12.60 17.75
CA MET A 113 5.48 13.22 18.19
C MET A 113 4.83 12.47 19.35
N ASN A 114 5.25 11.22 19.62
CA ASN A 114 4.64 10.30 20.57
C ASN A 114 5.13 10.44 22.02
N ASP A 115 5.46 11.65 22.47
CA ASP A 115 5.48 11.97 23.91
C ASP A 115 4.04 12.11 24.49
N ASN A 116 3.01 11.90 23.66
CA ASN A 116 1.61 11.95 24.06
C ASN A 116 0.92 10.59 23.81
N GLU A 117 0.05 10.21 24.74
CA GLU A 117 -0.90 9.10 24.58
C GLU A 117 -1.68 9.25 23.27
N LEU A 118 -1.75 8.18 22.46
CA LEU A 118 -2.53 8.17 21.22
C LEU A 118 -4.00 8.47 21.50
N THR A 119 -4.59 9.33 20.72
CA THR A 119 -6.04 9.56 20.78
C THR A 119 -6.80 8.35 20.21
N VAL A 120 -8.05 8.18 20.62
CA VAL A 120 -8.92 7.09 20.14
C VAL A 120 -9.08 7.14 18.61
N GLU A 121 -9.10 8.34 18.04
CA GLU A 121 -9.18 8.57 16.59
C GLU A 121 -7.90 8.16 15.86
N GLU A 122 -6.74 8.34 16.48
CA GLU A 122 -5.44 7.91 15.92
C GLU A 122 -5.33 6.38 15.93
N VAL A 123 -5.74 5.74 17.02
CA VAL A 123 -5.83 4.27 17.09
C VAL A 123 -6.78 3.74 16.00
N GLY A 124 -7.94 4.35 15.83
CA GLY A 124 -8.89 3.96 14.77
C GLY A 124 -8.28 4.03 13.36
N LYS A 125 -7.48 5.04 13.07
CA LYS A 125 -6.77 5.15 11.79
C LYS A 125 -5.74 4.03 11.58
N ILE A 126 -5.01 3.65 12.64
CA ILE A 126 -4.03 2.55 12.60
C ILE A 126 -4.74 1.22 12.33
N LEU A 127 -5.87 0.98 13.00
CA LEU A 127 -6.67 -0.22 12.86
C LEU A 127 -7.53 -0.25 11.57
N GLY A 128 -7.55 0.86 10.79
CA GLY A 128 -8.40 0.96 9.60
C GLY A 128 -9.89 1.05 9.89
N ASP A 129 -10.27 1.38 11.13
CA ASP A 129 -11.66 1.51 11.58
C ASP A 129 -12.02 3.00 11.75
N ALA A 130 -12.74 3.54 10.77
CA ALA A 130 -13.18 4.94 10.79
C ALA A 130 -14.17 5.27 11.92
N ASP A 131 -14.89 4.25 12.42
CA ASP A 131 -15.91 4.38 13.47
C ASP A 131 -15.40 3.90 14.84
N PHE A 132 -14.09 3.67 14.99
CA PHE A 132 -13.47 3.11 16.19
C PHE A 132 -13.87 3.85 17.47
N ALA A 133 -13.89 5.19 17.44
CA ALA A 133 -14.29 5.99 18.59
C ALA A 133 -15.75 5.71 19.04
N ALA A 134 -16.66 5.53 18.07
CA ALA A 134 -18.04 5.18 18.36
C ALA A 134 -18.15 3.74 18.89
N HIS A 135 -17.37 2.81 18.31
CA HIS A 135 -17.32 1.41 18.79
C HIS A 135 -16.74 1.30 20.20
N GLN A 136 -15.72 2.11 20.52
CA GLN A 136 -15.14 2.17 21.88
C GLN A 136 -16.15 2.71 22.89
N SER A 137 -16.90 3.77 22.54
CA SER A 137 -17.93 4.31 23.41
C SER A 137 -19.06 3.30 23.68
N GLU A 138 -19.52 2.58 22.63
CA GLU A 138 -20.54 1.53 22.78
C GLU A 138 -20.01 0.36 23.63
N ALA A 139 -18.74 -0.01 23.45
CA ALA A 139 -18.11 -1.07 24.22
C ALA A 139 -17.95 -0.67 25.70
N GLU A 140 -17.59 0.59 25.98
CA GLU A 140 -17.53 1.13 27.34
C GLU A 140 -18.90 1.13 28.02
N ASP A 141 -19.95 1.57 27.32
CA ASP A 141 -21.31 1.56 27.83
C ASP A 141 -21.80 0.14 28.16
N ARG A 142 -21.35 -0.86 27.40
CA ARG A 142 -21.80 -2.25 27.54
C ARG A 142 -20.95 -3.08 28.51
N TYR A 143 -19.63 -2.82 28.56
CA TYR A 143 -18.66 -3.66 29.24
C TYR A 143 -17.78 -2.89 30.26
N GLY A 144 -17.94 -1.58 30.40
CA GLY A 144 -17.08 -0.70 31.20
C GLY A 144 -16.93 -1.12 32.66
N ASP A 145 -17.94 -1.78 33.22
CA ASP A 145 -17.93 -2.31 34.60
C ASP A 145 -17.25 -3.68 34.74
N THR A 146 -16.81 -4.31 33.61
CA THR A 146 -16.21 -5.64 33.64
C THR A 146 -14.70 -5.61 33.95
N ASP A 147 -14.20 -6.70 34.53
CA ASP A 147 -12.77 -6.87 34.79
C ASP A 147 -11.97 -6.91 33.49
N ASP A 148 -12.50 -7.56 32.44
CA ASP A 148 -11.86 -7.65 31.12
C ASP A 148 -11.69 -6.27 30.45
N TRP A 149 -12.69 -5.39 30.58
CA TRP A 149 -12.58 -4.02 30.08
C TRP A 149 -11.47 -3.24 30.80
N ARG A 150 -11.43 -3.36 32.13
CA ARG A 150 -10.41 -2.71 32.95
C ARG A 150 -9.01 -3.21 32.58
N GLU A 151 -8.87 -4.51 32.44
CA GLU A 151 -7.59 -5.13 32.05
C GLU A 151 -7.17 -4.72 30.64
N SER A 152 -8.10 -4.67 29.66
CA SER A 152 -7.82 -4.17 28.32
C SER A 152 -7.32 -2.73 28.34
N ARG A 153 -7.96 -1.87 29.11
CA ARG A 153 -7.55 -0.46 29.28
C ARG A 153 -6.17 -0.35 29.92
N GLU A 154 -5.88 -1.14 30.95
CA GLU A 154 -4.58 -1.16 31.61
C GLU A 154 -3.46 -1.64 30.70
N ARG A 155 -3.70 -2.69 29.89
CA ARG A 155 -2.69 -3.22 28.96
C ARG A 155 -2.41 -2.26 27.82
N THR A 156 -3.43 -1.65 27.24
CA THR A 156 -3.28 -0.74 26.11
C THR A 156 -2.89 0.69 26.50
N ALA A 157 -2.94 1.05 27.79
CA ALA A 157 -2.57 2.39 28.27
C ALA A 157 -1.10 2.77 27.98
N SER A 158 -0.22 1.79 27.86
CA SER A 158 1.19 2.02 27.53
C SER A 158 1.52 1.77 26.06
N TRP A 159 0.54 1.37 25.25
CA TRP A 159 0.76 1.07 23.84
C TRP A 159 1.05 2.33 23.05
N GLN A 160 2.09 2.27 22.24
CA GLN A 160 2.47 3.28 21.26
C GLN A 160 1.99 2.87 19.86
N THR A 161 2.22 3.75 18.88
CA THR A 161 1.86 3.50 17.48
C THR A 161 2.40 2.17 16.96
N ALA A 162 3.63 1.79 17.35
CA ALA A 162 4.24 0.52 16.97
C ALA A 162 3.44 -0.68 17.49
N ASP A 163 3.05 -0.66 18.77
CA ASP A 163 2.31 -1.75 19.41
C ASP A 163 0.94 -1.97 18.73
N TRP A 164 0.24 -0.87 18.40
CA TRP A 164 -1.03 -0.92 17.70
C TRP A 164 -0.90 -1.45 16.27
N ARG A 165 0.19 -1.07 15.57
CA ARG A 165 0.48 -1.60 14.22
C ARG A 165 0.82 -3.08 14.24
N ASP A 166 1.69 -3.48 15.13
CA ASP A 166 2.10 -4.89 15.29
C ASP A 166 0.88 -5.78 15.57
N ASN A 167 -0.03 -5.28 16.42
CA ASN A 167 -1.29 -5.97 16.71
C ASN A 167 -2.20 -6.03 15.45
N ALA A 168 -2.37 -4.91 14.72
CA ALA A 168 -3.15 -4.87 13.47
C ALA A 168 -2.57 -5.80 12.39
N GLU A 169 -1.24 -5.82 12.22
CA GLU A 169 -0.56 -6.73 11.28
C GLU A 169 -0.78 -8.19 11.67
N ARG A 170 -0.71 -8.52 12.96
CA ARG A 170 -0.98 -9.88 13.44
C ARG A 170 -2.40 -10.34 13.10
N PHE A 171 -3.41 -9.49 13.33
CA PHE A 171 -4.79 -9.81 12.94
C PHE A 171 -4.89 -10.01 11.43
N HIS A 172 -4.30 -9.12 10.64
CA HIS A 172 -4.30 -9.22 9.18
C HIS A 172 -3.66 -10.52 8.69
N ASP A 173 -2.53 -10.93 9.24
CA ASP A 173 -1.82 -12.14 8.86
C ASP A 173 -2.64 -13.41 9.19
N VAL A 174 -3.23 -13.45 10.37
CA VAL A 174 -4.10 -14.55 10.79
C VAL A 174 -5.35 -14.63 9.92
N GLU A 175 -6.02 -13.52 9.68
CA GLU A 175 -7.21 -13.46 8.82
C GLU A 175 -6.88 -13.83 7.37
N SER A 176 -5.76 -13.37 6.84
CA SER A 176 -5.27 -13.75 5.50
C SER A 176 -5.02 -15.25 5.41
N SER A 177 -4.39 -15.84 6.42
CA SER A 177 -4.14 -17.29 6.49
C SER A 177 -5.45 -18.09 6.54
N MET A 178 -6.45 -17.59 7.28
CA MET A 178 -7.79 -18.20 7.31
C MET A 178 -8.49 -18.11 5.96
N ILE A 179 -8.40 -16.98 5.27
CA ILE A 179 -8.98 -16.80 3.94
C ILE A 179 -8.34 -17.76 2.93
N ASP A 180 -7.03 -17.95 2.99
CA ASP A 180 -6.33 -18.90 2.13
C ASP A 180 -6.75 -20.34 2.46
N ALA A 181 -6.90 -20.69 3.74
CA ALA A 181 -7.44 -22.00 4.15
C ALA A 181 -8.87 -22.23 3.62
N ILE A 182 -9.73 -21.20 3.65
CA ILE A 182 -11.10 -21.29 3.07
C ILE A 182 -11.01 -21.53 1.55
N ARG A 183 -10.15 -20.84 0.83
CA ARG A 183 -9.93 -21.01 -0.62
C ARG A 183 -9.45 -22.40 -0.96
N ASP A 184 -8.61 -22.97 -0.11
CA ASP A 184 -8.09 -24.33 -0.24
C ASP A 184 -9.07 -25.41 0.20
N GLY A 185 -10.26 -25.01 0.68
CA GLY A 185 -11.35 -25.92 1.06
C GLY A 185 -11.15 -26.59 2.43
N VAL A 186 -10.35 -25.97 3.30
CA VAL A 186 -10.11 -26.44 4.67
C VAL A 186 -11.42 -26.40 5.45
N ALA A 187 -11.81 -27.56 5.99
CA ALA A 187 -13.03 -27.67 6.78
C ALA A 187 -12.87 -26.96 8.14
N PRO A 188 -13.91 -26.25 8.63
CA PRO A 188 -13.86 -25.54 9.91
C PRO A 188 -13.52 -26.43 11.11
N ASP A 189 -13.86 -27.71 11.04
CA ASP A 189 -13.60 -28.70 12.08
C ASP A 189 -12.26 -29.44 11.90
N SER A 190 -11.38 -28.98 11.02
CA SER A 190 -10.05 -29.57 10.82
C SER A 190 -9.06 -29.16 11.91
N LYS A 191 -7.91 -29.87 11.98
CA LYS A 191 -6.81 -29.46 12.88
C LYS A 191 -6.11 -28.20 12.40
N GLU A 192 -6.10 -27.97 11.10
CA GLU A 192 -5.53 -26.76 10.52
C GLU A 192 -6.37 -25.53 10.90
N ALA A 193 -7.70 -25.61 10.76
CA ALA A 193 -8.60 -24.56 11.24
C ALA A 193 -8.46 -24.32 12.76
N GLU A 194 -8.28 -25.38 13.55
CA GLU A 194 -8.04 -25.26 15.00
C GLU A 194 -6.77 -24.47 15.33
N SER A 195 -5.69 -24.67 14.57
CA SER A 195 -4.44 -23.89 14.74
C SER A 195 -4.65 -22.41 14.46
N LEU A 196 -5.32 -22.09 13.34
CA LEU A 196 -5.63 -20.71 12.95
C LEU A 196 -6.56 -20.01 13.95
N VAL A 197 -7.54 -20.74 14.48
CA VAL A 197 -8.44 -20.25 15.56
C VAL A 197 -7.66 -19.95 16.84
N GLU A 198 -6.66 -20.75 17.17
CA GLU A 198 -5.83 -20.50 18.33
C GLU A 198 -4.96 -19.25 18.16
N GLU A 199 -4.35 -19.06 16.98
CA GLU A 199 -3.60 -17.84 16.65
C GLU A 199 -4.49 -16.59 16.72
N HIS A 200 -5.73 -16.67 16.24
CA HIS A 200 -6.71 -15.59 16.35
C HIS A 200 -7.08 -15.30 17.80
N ARG A 201 -7.26 -16.34 18.63
CA ARG A 201 -7.52 -16.21 20.06
C ARG A 201 -6.35 -15.57 20.79
N GLU A 202 -5.11 -15.93 20.44
CA GLU A 202 -3.90 -15.33 20.99
C GLU A 202 -3.79 -13.84 20.65
N ALA A 203 -4.11 -13.44 19.40
CA ALA A 203 -4.13 -12.03 19.01
C ALA A 203 -5.15 -11.24 19.85
N LEU A 204 -6.35 -11.76 20.05
CA LEU A 204 -7.36 -11.15 20.94
C LEU A 204 -6.87 -11.09 22.40
N SER A 205 -6.08 -12.09 22.83
CA SER A 205 -5.60 -12.17 24.21
C SER A 205 -4.55 -11.14 24.58
N GLU A 206 -4.07 -10.34 23.63
CA GLU A 206 -3.23 -9.18 23.90
C GLU A 206 -4.00 -8.09 24.64
N PHE A 207 -5.29 -7.93 24.38
CA PHE A 207 -6.14 -6.95 25.04
C PHE A 207 -6.55 -7.40 26.45
N PHE A 208 -7.03 -8.63 26.59
CA PHE A 208 -7.46 -9.22 27.87
C PHE A 208 -7.46 -10.75 27.75
N PRO A 209 -7.48 -11.51 28.85
CA PRO A 209 -7.44 -12.97 28.80
C PRO A 209 -8.65 -13.55 28.08
N VAL A 210 -8.48 -14.08 26.87
CA VAL A 210 -9.53 -14.71 26.09
C VAL A 210 -9.45 -16.23 26.24
N THR A 211 -10.28 -16.78 27.12
CA THR A 211 -10.44 -18.24 27.24
C THR A 211 -11.13 -18.81 26.00
N PRO A 212 -11.02 -20.11 25.71
CA PRO A 212 -11.79 -20.74 24.63
C PRO A 212 -13.30 -20.53 24.73
N ALA A 213 -13.83 -20.45 25.96
CA ALA A 213 -15.25 -20.17 26.21
C ALA A 213 -15.59 -18.71 25.83
N LYS A 214 -14.76 -17.75 26.25
CA LYS A 214 -14.92 -16.34 25.85
C LYS A 214 -14.84 -16.18 24.33
N HIS A 215 -13.85 -16.81 23.68
CA HIS A 215 -13.68 -16.78 22.23
C HIS A 215 -14.92 -17.30 21.51
N TYR A 216 -15.49 -18.41 21.98
CA TYR A 216 -16.76 -18.93 21.45
C TYR A 216 -17.91 -17.94 21.63
N ILE A 217 -18.09 -17.36 22.81
CA ILE A 217 -19.14 -16.37 23.05
C ILE A 217 -19.00 -15.16 22.13
N MET A 218 -17.77 -14.63 21.98
CA MET A 218 -17.48 -13.51 21.08
C MET A 218 -17.80 -13.85 19.63
N SER A 219 -17.48 -15.06 19.18
CA SER A 219 -17.73 -15.49 17.81
C SER A 219 -19.21 -15.50 17.41
N ARG A 220 -20.12 -15.57 18.37
CA ARG A 220 -21.56 -15.43 18.09
C ARG A 220 -21.91 -14.01 17.62
N GLY A 221 -21.18 -13.00 18.13
CA GLY A 221 -21.27 -11.63 17.64
C GLY A 221 -20.86 -11.50 16.18
N TYR A 222 -19.86 -12.26 15.72
CA TYR A 222 -19.36 -12.19 14.33
C TYR A 222 -20.42 -12.56 13.27
N ILE A 223 -21.39 -13.38 13.62
CA ILE A 223 -22.47 -13.81 12.71
C ILE A 223 -23.82 -13.13 13.00
N HIS A 224 -24.05 -12.61 14.20
CA HIS A 224 -25.33 -12.01 14.59
C HIS A 224 -25.35 -10.49 14.53
N ASP A 225 -24.22 -9.82 14.71
CA ASP A 225 -24.09 -8.37 14.49
C ASP A 225 -23.68 -8.11 13.05
N GLU A 226 -24.52 -7.38 12.31
CA GLU A 226 -24.35 -7.11 10.89
C GLU A 226 -23.02 -6.36 10.60
N ARG A 227 -22.53 -5.55 11.53
CA ARG A 227 -21.28 -4.79 11.40
C ARG A 227 -20.08 -5.73 11.40
N PHE A 228 -19.98 -6.62 12.37
CA PHE A 228 -18.91 -7.62 12.44
C PHE A 228 -18.98 -8.61 11.27
N ARG A 229 -20.19 -9.04 10.92
CA ARG A 229 -20.37 -9.89 9.76
C ARG A 229 -19.92 -9.22 8.48
N ALA A 230 -20.27 -7.93 8.27
CA ALA A 230 -19.85 -7.16 7.11
C ALA A 230 -18.33 -6.97 7.08
N HIS A 231 -17.69 -6.76 8.22
CA HIS A 231 -16.21 -6.66 8.31
C HIS A 231 -15.53 -7.92 7.76
N TYR A 232 -15.87 -9.10 8.27
CA TYR A 232 -15.27 -10.35 7.81
C TYR A 232 -15.68 -10.71 6.37
N ASP A 233 -16.94 -10.61 6.03
CA ASP A 233 -17.46 -10.99 4.72
C ASP A 233 -17.02 -10.02 3.60
N SER A 234 -16.60 -8.80 3.92
CA SER A 234 -15.99 -7.87 2.96
C SER A 234 -14.63 -8.36 2.47
N GLN A 235 -13.90 -9.10 3.27
CA GLN A 235 -12.59 -9.67 2.92
C GLN A 235 -12.76 -10.96 2.09
N TYR A 236 -13.70 -11.83 2.51
CA TYR A 236 -14.06 -13.03 1.76
C TYR A 236 -15.49 -13.46 2.10
N VAL A 237 -16.31 -13.69 1.08
CA VAL A 237 -17.71 -14.07 1.27
C VAL A 237 -17.83 -15.37 2.06
N GLY A 238 -18.53 -15.34 3.19
CA GLY A 238 -18.73 -16.47 4.10
C GLY A 238 -17.65 -16.64 5.15
N PHE A 239 -16.68 -15.73 5.24
CA PHE A 239 -15.60 -15.80 6.22
C PHE A 239 -16.12 -15.72 7.65
N ALA A 240 -17.07 -14.82 7.95
CA ALA A 240 -17.67 -14.72 9.29
C ALA A 240 -18.27 -16.05 9.76
N GLN A 241 -18.96 -16.76 8.88
CA GLN A 241 -19.58 -18.04 9.21
C GLN A 241 -18.52 -19.13 9.41
N TRP A 242 -17.53 -19.21 8.49
CA TRP A 242 -16.45 -20.19 8.59
C TRP A 242 -15.65 -20.02 9.91
N LEU A 243 -15.32 -18.78 10.27
CA LEU A 243 -14.61 -18.45 11.50
C LEU A 243 -15.43 -18.87 12.73
N ALA A 244 -16.72 -18.54 12.76
CA ALA A 244 -17.60 -18.91 13.86
C ALA A 244 -17.72 -20.43 14.03
N ASP A 245 -17.82 -21.17 12.92
CA ASP A 245 -17.91 -22.63 12.92
C ASP A 245 -16.59 -23.28 13.36
N ALA A 246 -15.45 -22.72 12.94
CA ALA A 246 -14.12 -23.19 13.35
C ALA A 246 -13.87 -22.95 14.85
N ILE A 247 -14.25 -21.79 15.37
CA ILE A 247 -14.17 -21.50 16.82
C ILE A 247 -15.08 -22.42 17.62
N GLU A 248 -16.29 -22.69 17.13
CA GLU A 248 -17.21 -23.64 17.80
C GLU A 248 -16.63 -25.06 17.84
N ALA A 249 -16.07 -25.52 16.71
CA ALA A 249 -15.43 -26.84 16.63
C ALA A 249 -14.24 -26.96 17.60
N ALA A 250 -13.38 -25.93 17.67
CA ALA A 250 -12.26 -25.87 18.61
C ALA A 250 -12.73 -25.85 20.06
N ALA A 251 -13.74 -25.05 20.39
CA ALA A 251 -14.32 -24.99 21.75
C ALA A 251 -14.89 -26.35 22.20
N ARG A 252 -15.62 -27.05 21.33
CA ARG A 252 -16.17 -28.40 21.59
C ARG A 252 -15.05 -29.41 21.85
N ARG A 253 -13.96 -29.38 21.10
CA ARG A 253 -12.80 -30.26 21.31
C ARG A 253 -12.10 -30.02 22.66
N GLN A 254 -12.10 -28.77 23.11
CA GLN A 254 -11.55 -28.38 24.40
C GLN A 254 -12.53 -28.62 25.57
N GLY A 255 -13.69 -29.23 25.29
CA GLY A 255 -14.66 -29.61 26.30
C GLY A 255 -15.56 -28.47 26.77
N ILE A 256 -15.61 -27.36 26.05
CA ILE A 256 -16.50 -26.23 26.36
C ILE A 256 -17.95 -26.63 26.06
N ASN A 257 -18.85 -26.38 27.02
CA ASN A 257 -20.27 -26.55 26.81
C ASN A 257 -20.82 -25.35 26.00
N VAL A 258 -20.95 -25.54 24.70
CA VAL A 258 -21.41 -24.50 23.75
C VAL A 258 -22.92 -24.19 23.87
N GLU A 259 -23.71 -25.06 24.55
CA GLU A 259 -25.14 -24.83 24.80
C GLU A 259 -25.36 -23.91 26.02
N ASN A 260 -24.41 -23.89 26.94
CA ASN A 260 -24.43 -23.00 28.11
C ASN A 260 -23.03 -22.51 28.44
N PRO A 261 -22.42 -21.71 27.56
CA PRO A 261 -21.07 -21.20 27.77
C PRO A 261 -21.06 -20.17 28.90
N THR A 262 -19.98 -20.16 29.70
CA THR A 262 -19.78 -19.14 30.73
C THR A 262 -18.64 -18.22 30.31
N TRP A 263 -18.83 -16.94 30.53
CA TRP A 263 -17.77 -15.94 30.22
C TRP A 263 -16.51 -16.16 31.07
N GLY A 264 -16.64 -16.70 32.24
CA GLY A 264 -15.71 -17.34 33.18
C GLY A 264 -14.69 -16.45 33.75
#